data_195f55cbc4fb443b7518bc620b80ea9b
#
_entry.id   195f55cbc4fb443b7518bc620b80ea9b
#
_cell.length_a   1.000
_cell.length_b   1.000
_cell.length_c   1.000
_cell.angle_alpha   90.00
_cell.angle_beta   90.00
_cell.angle_gamma   90.00
#
_symmetry.space_group_name_H-M   'P 1'
#
loop_
_entity.id
_entity.type
_entity.pdbx_description
1 polymer ?
#
loop_
_entity_poly.entity_id
_entity_poly.type
_entity_poly.pdbx_seq_one_letter_code
_entity_poly.pdbx_strand_id
1 'polypeptide(L)'
;MRRIIKRHFEINGRKKRVRPDNPRRPHGTKPGELVETDTIHYICPITKTRRYVYTVIDVYTRMTYAEIHPRILPGLAAKVILHARNEFGFDLTMVQSDNGPEFSRYFERVLRSHNMHTRHTRLGRPNDNAHIERFNRTIQEECLGNTITYNVATKHLQTKIYNYLEYYNFKRVHLSLQYRTPAEMLQSS
;
A
#
# COMPACT_ATOMS: atom_id res chain seq x y z
N MET A 1 37.31 -4.20 57.42
CA MET A 1 36.08 -3.55 56.93
C MET A 1 36.41 -2.57 55.82
N ARG A 2 36.13 -2.91 54.57
CA ARG A 2 36.36 -2.01 53.40
C ARG A 2 35.10 -1.17 53.18
N ARG A 3 35.19 0.15 53.35
CA ARG A 3 34.16 1.11 53.01
C ARG A 3 34.00 1.21 51.52
N ILE A 4 32.87 0.81 50.97
CA ILE A 4 32.51 1.01 49.58
C ILE A 4 32.01 2.45 49.44
N ILE A 5 32.80 3.29 48.74
CA ILE A 5 32.41 4.66 48.40
C ILE A 5 31.44 4.54 47.21
N LYS A 6 30.14 4.79 47.46
CA LYS A 6 29.16 4.98 46.39
C LYS A 6 29.48 6.32 45.69
N ARG A 7 30.12 6.25 44.53
CA ARG A 7 30.14 7.40 43.60
C ARG A 7 28.74 7.61 43.06
N HIS A 8 28.10 8.69 43.45
CA HIS A 8 26.93 9.20 42.76
C HIS A 8 27.37 9.70 41.39
N PHE A 9 27.13 8.90 40.35
CA PHE A 9 27.12 9.41 39.00
C PHE A 9 25.83 10.21 38.83
N GLU A 10 25.91 11.53 38.84
CA GLU A 10 24.88 12.37 38.26
C GLU A 10 24.82 12.02 36.78
N ILE A 11 23.81 11.24 36.40
CA ILE A 11 23.44 11.04 35.01
C ILE A 11 22.90 12.38 34.55
N ASN A 12 23.72 13.18 33.88
CA ASN A 12 23.30 14.38 33.15
C ASN A 12 22.04 14.03 32.41
N GLY A 13 20.92 14.57 32.86
CA GLY A 13 19.60 14.33 32.31
C GLY A 13 19.65 14.63 30.81
N ARG A 14 19.70 13.61 29.97
CA ARG A 14 19.48 13.78 28.53
C ARG A 14 18.12 14.45 28.43
N LYS A 15 18.11 15.76 28.12
CA LYS A 15 16.90 16.48 27.78
C LYS A 15 16.16 15.59 26.79
N LYS A 16 15.00 15.04 27.20
CA LYS A 16 14.11 14.32 26.30
C LYS A 16 13.94 15.24 25.11
N ARG A 17 14.48 14.87 23.93
CA ARG A 17 14.18 15.60 22.70
C ARG A 17 12.65 15.61 22.60
N VAL A 18 12.05 16.75 22.83
CA VAL A 18 10.64 16.96 22.52
C VAL A 18 10.54 16.65 21.04
N ARG A 19 9.96 15.50 20.73
CA ARG A 19 9.71 15.15 19.33
C ARG A 19 8.75 16.23 18.84
N PRO A 20 9.10 16.97 17.76
CA PRO A 20 8.17 17.93 17.20
C PRO A 20 6.86 17.19 16.95
N ASP A 21 5.75 17.87 17.25
CA ASP A 21 4.41 17.33 17.10
C ASP A 21 4.30 16.66 15.74
N ASN A 22 4.28 15.31 15.77
CA ASN A 22 4.38 14.54 14.57
C ASN A 22 2.98 14.58 13.93
N PRO A 23 2.79 15.21 12.77
CA PRO A 23 1.47 15.27 12.18
C PRO A 23 0.91 13.86 12.15
N ARG A 24 -0.29 13.68 12.70
CA ARG A 24 -0.95 12.38 12.81
C ARG A 24 -0.96 11.74 11.42
N ARG A 25 -0.78 10.42 11.38
CA ARG A 25 -0.98 9.66 10.15
C ARG A 25 -2.37 10.01 9.61
N PRO A 26 -2.53 10.36 8.32
CA PRO A 26 -3.86 10.56 7.76
C PRO A 26 -4.62 9.24 7.87
N HIS A 27 -5.86 9.34 8.30
CA HIS A 27 -6.80 8.23 8.35
C HIS A 27 -7.90 8.53 7.33
N GLY A 28 -8.24 7.56 6.48
CA GLY A 28 -9.45 7.64 5.69
C GLY A 28 -10.65 7.44 6.62
N THR A 29 -11.59 8.37 6.61
CA THR A 29 -12.84 8.33 7.39
C THR A 29 -14.05 7.97 6.55
N LYS A 30 -13.88 7.99 5.23
CA LYS A 30 -14.88 7.63 4.23
C LYS A 30 -14.21 7.02 2.99
N PRO A 31 -14.98 6.32 2.11
CA PRO A 31 -14.46 5.76 0.88
C PRO A 31 -13.75 6.82 0.02
N GLY A 32 -12.59 6.47 -0.53
CA GLY A 32 -11.82 7.30 -1.44
C GLY A 32 -11.11 8.52 -0.84
N GLU A 33 -11.27 8.79 0.47
CA GLU A 33 -10.59 9.92 1.11
C GLU A 33 -9.06 9.74 1.11
N LEU A 34 -8.60 8.51 1.35
CA LEU A 34 -7.20 8.14 1.29
C LEU A 34 -7.04 6.74 0.69
N VAL A 35 -6.28 6.65 -0.38
CA VAL A 35 -5.79 5.37 -0.92
C VAL A 35 -4.28 5.27 -0.77
N GLU A 36 -3.79 4.09 -0.46
CA GLU A 36 -2.36 3.77 -0.48
C GLU A 36 -2.04 2.98 -1.75
N THR A 37 -0.88 3.24 -2.37
CA THR A 37 -0.39 2.53 -3.55
C THR A 37 1.08 2.17 -3.41
N ASP A 38 1.46 1.05 -4.02
CA ASP A 38 2.82 0.53 -3.99
C ASP A 38 3.06 -0.40 -5.19
N THR A 39 4.30 -0.83 -5.40
CA THR A 39 4.68 -1.71 -6.51
C THR A 39 5.43 -2.94 -6.02
N ILE A 40 4.85 -4.13 -6.21
CA ILE A 40 5.52 -5.40 -5.93
C ILE A 40 6.42 -5.77 -7.10
N HIS A 41 7.68 -6.05 -6.82
CA HIS A 41 8.64 -6.59 -7.79
C HIS A 41 8.51 -8.11 -7.83
N TYR A 42 7.80 -8.62 -8.83
CA TYR A 42 7.65 -10.04 -9.06
C TYR A 42 8.74 -10.56 -10.00
N ILE A 43 9.50 -11.53 -9.55
CA ILE A 43 10.55 -12.17 -10.34
C ILE A 43 10.18 -13.65 -10.52
N CYS A 44 9.99 -14.08 -11.77
CA CYS A 44 9.79 -15.48 -12.07
C CYS A 44 11.02 -16.31 -11.65
N PRO A 45 10.89 -17.29 -10.77
CA PRO A 45 12.05 -18.04 -10.26
C PRO A 45 12.79 -18.83 -11.34
N ILE A 46 12.12 -19.22 -12.42
CA ILE A 46 12.67 -20.03 -13.51
C ILE A 46 13.27 -19.14 -14.59
N THR A 47 12.45 -18.29 -15.22
CA THR A 47 12.89 -17.49 -16.37
C THR A 47 13.63 -16.23 -15.97
N LYS A 48 13.68 -15.90 -14.66
CA LYS A 48 14.23 -14.65 -14.12
C LYS A 48 13.57 -13.40 -14.72
N THR A 49 12.46 -13.53 -15.41
CA THR A 49 11.71 -12.41 -15.97
C THR A 49 11.12 -11.59 -14.86
N ARG A 50 11.34 -10.27 -14.90
CA ARG A 50 10.77 -9.32 -13.94
C ARG A 50 9.40 -8.85 -14.43
N ARG A 51 8.47 -8.71 -13.48
CA ARG A 51 7.15 -8.10 -13.63
C ARG A 51 6.90 -7.21 -12.43
N TYR A 52 5.99 -6.29 -12.58
CA TYR A 52 5.69 -5.29 -11.56
C TYR A 52 4.18 -5.30 -11.34
N VAL A 53 3.77 -5.58 -10.11
CA VAL A 53 2.36 -5.56 -9.73
C VAL A 53 2.12 -4.26 -8.99
N TYR A 54 1.46 -3.32 -9.66
CA TYR A 54 0.97 -2.10 -9.02
C TYR A 54 -0.25 -2.44 -8.20
N THR A 55 -0.28 -2.01 -6.96
CA THR A 55 -1.33 -2.31 -6.00
C THR A 55 -1.92 -1.02 -5.44
N VAL A 56 -3.22 -1.03 -5.19
CA VAL A 56 -3.98 0.09 -4.63
C VAL A 56 -4.91 -0.45 -3.55
N ILE A 57 -5.02 0.24 -2.43
CA ILE A 57 -5.99 -0.06 -1.37
C ILE A 57 -6.65 1.22 -0.88
N ASP A 58 -7.96 1.23 -0.80
CA ASP A 58 -8.68 2.26 -0.05
C ASP A 58 -8.54 2.03 1.46
N VAL A 59 -8.07 3.05 2.17
CA VAL A 59 -7.74 2.93 3.60
C VAL A 59 -8.98 2.75 4.47
N TYR A 60 -10.14 3.21 4.06
CA TYR A 60 -11.38 3.08 4.82
C TYR A 60 -12.06 1.74 4.57
N THR A 61 -12.43 1.44 3.33
CA THR A 61 -13.19 0.23 2.98
C THR A 61 -12.32 -1.02 2.90
N ARG A 62 -11.02 -0.90 2.68
CA ARG A 62 -10.08 -1.97 2.29
C ARG A 62 -10.34 -2.52 0.88
N MET A 63 -11.15 -1.88 0.06
CA MET A 63 -11.25 -2.21 -1.37
C MET A 63 -9.88 -2.15 -2.01
N THR A 64 -9.55 -3.16 -2.81
CA THR A 64 -8.23 -3.30 -3.43
C THR A 64 -8.33 -3.45 -4.93
N TYR A 65 -7.28 -2.97 -5.60
CA TYR A 65 -7.07 -3.13 -7.03
C TYR A 65 -5.60 -3.45 -7.33
N ALA A 66 -5.32 -4.21 -8.39
CA ALA A 66 -3.95 -4.51 -8.80
C ALA A 66 -3.84 -4.84 -10.29
N GLU A 67 -2.75 -4.39 -10.90
CA GLU A 67 -2.39 -4.74 -12.28
C GLU A 67 -0.92 -5.16 -12.39
N ILE A 68 -0.65 -6.13 -13.26
CA ILE A 68 0.71 -6.60 -13.54
C ILE A 68 1.22 -6.05 -14.88
N HIS A 69 2.42 -5.46 -14.85
CA HIS A 69 3.05 -4.85 -16.01
C HIS A 69 4.51 -5.32 -16.18
N PRO A 70 5.04 -5.29 -17.42
CA PRO A 70 6.43 -5.70 -17.67
C PRO A 70 7.46 -4.63 -17.29
N ARG A 71 7.04 -3.39 -17.02
CA ARG A 71 7.92 -2.23 -16.76
C ARG A 71 7.39 -1.38 -15.61
N ILE A 72 8.31 -0.68 -14.95
CA ILE A 72 7.98 0.41 -14.02
C ILE A 72 7.98 1.72 -14.82
N LEU A 73 6.84 2.41 -14.85
CA LEU A 73 6.69 3.71 -15.52
C LEU A 73 5.68 4.58 -14.74
N PRO A 74 5.96 5.88 -14.58
CA PRO A 74 5.02 6.79 -13.90
C PRO A 74 3.64 6.88 -14.56
N GLY A 75 3.59 6.77 -15.88
CA GLY A 75 2.33 6.75 -16.62
C GLY A 75 1.50 5.50 -16.37
N LEU A 76 2.14 4.34 -16.14
CA LEU A 76 1.44 3.11 -15.74
C LEU A 76 0.91 3.22 -14.32
N ALA A 77 1.71 3.73 -13.38
CA ALA A 77 1.27 3.95 -12.00
C ALA A 77 0.01 4.84 -11.96
N ALA A 78 0.03 5.98 -12.67
CA ALA A 78 -1.12 6.86 -12.75
C ALA A 78 -2.35 6.19 -13.39
N LYS A 79 -2.14 5.43 -14.48
CA LYS A 79 -3.22 4.68 -15.15
C LYS A 79 -3.87 3.66 -14.22
N VAL A 80 -3.09 2.95 -13.43
CA VAL A 80 -3.60 1.97 -12.44
C VAL A 80 -4.47 2.66 -11.39
N ILE A 81 -4.12 3.84 -10.91
CA ILE A 81 -4.97 4.61 -9.98
C ILE A 81 -6.30 4.99 -10.65
N LEU A 82 -6.29 5.43 -11.91
CA LEU A 82 -7.51 5.76 -12.64
C LEU A 82 -8.41 4.53 -12.87
N HIS A 83 -7.81 3.38 -13.15
CA HIS A 83 -8.54 2.12 -13.26
C HIS A 83 -9.12 1.70 -11.91
N ALA A 84 -8.33 1.80 -10.82
CA ALA A 84 -8.82 1.52 -9.47
C ALA A 84 -10.02 2.41 -9.10
N ARG A 85 -9.99 3.71 -9.41
CA ARG A 85 -11.13 4.62 -9.23
C ARG A 85 -12.38 4.12 -9.92
N ASN A 86 -12.25 3.68 -11.18
CA ASN A 86 -13.39 3.16 -11.94
C ASN A 86 -13.94 1.86 -11.34
N GLU A 87 -13.07 0.92 -10.96
CA GLU A 87 -13.47 -0.35 -10.36
C GLU A 87 -14.09 -0.18 -8.96
N PHE A 88 -13.59 0.77 -8.18
CA PHE A 88 -14.16 1.06 -6.86
C PHE A 88 -15.53 1.73 -6.93
N GLY A 89 -15.81 2.47 -8.02
CA GLY A 89 -17.07 3.17 -8.22
C GLY A 89 -17.26 4.42 -7.37
N PHE A 90 -16.17 4.95 -6.77
CA PHE A 90 -16.17 6.20 -6.01
C PHE A 90 -14.93 7.05 -6.30
N ASP A 91 -15.05 8.36 -6.03
CA ASP A 91 -13.96 9.29 -6.27
C ASP A 91 -12.81 9.13 -5.26
N LEU A 92 -11.58 9.28 -5.76
CA LEU A 92 -10.38 9.25 -4.95
C LEU A 92 -9.89 10.68 -4.70
N THR A 93 -9.69 11.06 -3.43
CA THR A 93 -9.28 12.41 -3.04
C THR A 93 -7.78 12.51 -2.85
N MET A 94 -7.19 11.59 -2.09
CA MET A 94 -5.76 11.59 -1.79
C MET A 94 -5.14 10.21 -2.08
N VAL A 95 -4.03 10.22 -2.82
CA VAL A 95 -3.24 9.04 -3.15
C VAL A 95 -1.89 9.13 -2.43
N GLN A 96 -1.62 8.19 -1.55
CA GLN A 96 -0.35 8.07 -0.82
C GLN A 96 0.50 6.96 -1.43
N SER A 97 1.77 7.27 -1.70
CA SER A 97 2.78 6.34 -2.20
C SER A 97 4.09 6.46 -1.40
N ASP A 98 5.02 5.58 -1.62
CA ASP A 98 6.40 5.80 -1.23
C ASP A 98 7.11 6.80 -2.18
N ASN A 99 8.45 6.91 -2.07
CA ASN A 99 9.26 7.78 -2.92
C ASN A 99 9.84 7.03 -4.14
N GLY A 100 9.18 5.98 -4.63
CA GLY A 100 9.60 5.23 -5.80
C GLY A 100 9.60 6.09 -7.08
N PRO A 101 10.47 5.79 -8.06
CA PRO A 101 10.57 6.57 -9.30
C PRO A 101 9.29 6.56 -10.13
N GLU A 102 8.44 5.54 -10.00
CA GLU A 102 7.13 5.45 -10.63
C GLU A 102 6.11 6.46 -10.07
N PHE A 103 6.33 6.96 -8.85
CA PHE A 103 5.48 7.97 -8.20
C PHE A 103 6.07 9.37 -8.32
N SER A 104 6.80 9.63 -9.40
CA SER A 104 7.47 10.89 -9.69
C SER A 104 6.50 12.02 -10.05
N ARG A 105 7.05 13.24 -10.32
CA ARG A 105 6.27 14.43 -10.71
C ARG A 105 5.34 14.20 -11.91
N TYR A 106 5.63 13.26 -12.81
CA TYR A 106 4.72 12.95 -13.91
C TYR A 106 3.45 12.27 -13.37
N PHE A 107 3.58 11.27 -12.49
CA PHE A 107 2.47 10.62 -11.78
C PHE A 107 1.62 11.67 -11.04
N GLU A 108 2.25 12.52 -10.23
CA GLU A 108 1.54 13.58 -9.49
C GLU A 108 0.75 14.52 -10.40
N ARG A 109 1.35 14.92 -11.54
CA ARG A 109 0.71 15.80 -12.51
C ARG A 109 -0.54 15.17 -13.12
N VAL A 110 -0.45 13.89 -13.50
CA VAL A 110 -1.60 13.16 -14.07
C VAL A 110 -2.72 13.05 -13.03
N LEU A 111 -2.42 12.66 -11.79
CA LEU A 111 -3.45 12.56 -10.76
C LEU A 111 -4.10 13.91 -10.44
N ARG A 112 -3.30 14.98 -10.39
CA ARG A 112 -3.79 16.35 -10.18
C ARG A 112 -4.76 16.80 -11.30
N SER A 113 -4.50 16.44 -12.55
CA SER A 113 -5.43 16.75 -13.66
C SER A 113 -6.77 16.01 -13.56
N HIS A 114 -6.85 15.00 -12.68
CA HIS A 114 -8.08 14.27 -12.36
C HIS A 114 -8.62 14.62 -10.96
N ASN A 115 -8.25 15.79 -10.41
CA ASN A 115 -8.66 16.30 -9.09
C ASN A 115 -8.23 15.41 -7.90
N MET A 116 -7.17 14.64 -8.04
CA MET A 116 -6.59 13.84 -6.96
C MET A 116 -5.33 14.52 -6.42
N HIS A 117 -5.20 14.58 -5.09
CA HIS A 117 -3.98 15.02 -4.41
C HIS A 117 -3.03 13.85 -4.21
N THR A 118 -1.75 14.14 -4.20
CA THR A 118 -0.71 13.13 -3.95
C THR A 118 0.05 13.46 -2.67
N ARG A 119 0.48 12.42 -1.98
CA ARG A 119 1.31 12.50 -0.79
C ARG A 119 2.34 11.37 -0.80
N HIS A 120 3.58 11.67 -0.42
CA HIS A 120 4.59 10.66 -0.17
C HIS A 120 4.69 10.30 1.31
N THR A 121 5.00 9.04 1.59
CA THR A 121 5.31 8.57 2.94
C THR A 121 6.56 9.27 3.48
N ARG A 122 6.59 9.50 4.77
CA ARG A 122 7.72 10.13 5.43
C ARG A 122 8.87 9.13 5.56
N LEU A 123 10.08 9.60 5.28
CA LEU A 123 11.28 8.79 5.42
C LEU A 123 11.42 8.21 6.84
N GLY A 124 11.69 6.92 6.93
CA GLY A 124 11.85 6.22 8.22
C GLY A 124 10.54 6.00 9.01
N ARG A 125 9.39 6.05 8.35
CA ARG A 125 8.07 5.83 8.95
C ARG A 125 7.30 4.70 8.24
N PRO A 126 7.68 3.43 8.44
CA PRO A 126 7.02 2.29 7.78
C PRO A 126 5.52 2.22 8.06
N ASN A 127 5.06 2.72 9.23
CA ASN A 127 3.64 2.75 9.55
C ASN A 127 2.79 3.66 8.64
N ASP A 128 3.41 4.54 7.85
CA ASP A 128 2.65 5.44 6.97
C ASP A 128 1.97 4.66 5.83
N ASN A 129 2.54 3.51 5.39
CA ASN A 129 2.03 2.69 4.27
C ASN A 129 1.57 1.28 4.70
N ALA A 130 1.19 1.12 5.97
CA ALA A 130 0.97 -0.20 6.55
C ALA A 130 -0.22 -0.97 5.96
N HIS A 131 -1.21 -0.30 5.36
CA HIS A 131 -2.35 -1.00 4.76
C HIS A 131 -1.96 -1.66 3.45
N ILE A 132 -1.27 -0.92 2.57
CA ILE A 132 -0.80 -1.48 1.30
C ILE A 132 0.29 -2.52 1.52
N GLU A 133 1.21 -2.33 2.48
CA GLU A 133 2.22 -3.34 2.83
C GLU A 133 1.58 -4.65 3.28
N ARG A 134 0.52 -4.56 4.10
CA ARG A 134 -0.23 -5.74 4.52
C ARG A 134 -0.95 -6.41 3.35
N PHE A 135 -1.58 -5.63 2.48
CA PHE A 135 -2.21 -6.17 1.28
C PHE A 135 -1.17 -6.82 0.35
N ASN A 136 -0.03 -6.18 0.14
CA ASN A 136 1.06 -6.71 -0.68
C ASN A 136 1.56 -8.06 -0.16
N ARG A 137 1.69 -8.23 1.14
CA ARG A 137 2.00 -9.53 1.75
C ARG A 137 0.89 -10.54 1.45
N THR A 138 -0.35 -10.17 1.69
CA THR A 138 -1.50 -11.05 1.49
C THR A 138 -1.64 -11.52 0.05
N ILE A 139 -1.56 -10.63 -0.94
CA ILE A 139 -1.66 -11.02 -2.36
C ILE A 139 -0.44 -11.85 -2.81
N GLN A 140 0.74 -11.62 -2.24
CA GLN A 140 1.91 -12.46 -2.49
C GLN A 140 1.72 -13.87 -1.93
N GLU A 141 1.22 -14.02 -0.72
CA GLU A 141 1.00 -15.31 -0.06
C GLU A 141 -0.18 -16.08 -0.67
N GLU A 142 -1.32 -15.43 -0.88
CA GLU A 142 -2.57 -16.08 -1.25
C GLU A 142 -2.79 -16.17 -2.78
N CYS A 143 -2.21 -15.26 -3.57
CA CYS A 143 -2.42 -15.21 -5.03
C CYS A 143 -1.16 -15.47 -5.83
N LEU A 144 -0.15 -14.59 -5.69
CA LEU A 144 1.05 -14.69 -6.53
C LEU A 144 1.84 -15.95 -6.16
N GLY A 145 1.87 -16.28 -4.87
CA GLY A 145 2.41 -17.50 -4.30
C GLY A 145 3.92 -17.65 -4.51
N ASN A 146 4.50 -18.57 -3.76
CA ASN A 146 5.75 -19.23 -4.14
C ASN A 146 5.49 -20.26 -5.27
N THR A 147 4.36 -20.14 -5.96
CA THR A 147 3.99 -21.08 -7.02
C THR A 147 5.01 -20.95 -8.14
N ILE A 148 5.77 -21.99 -8.35
CA ILE A 148 6.61 -22.23 -9.52
C ILE A 148 5.66 -22.25 -10.73
N THR A 149 5.26 -21.09 -11.19
CA THR A 149 4.46 -20.98 -12.41
C THR A 149 5.43 -20.90 -13.57
N TYR A 150 5.61 -22.05 -14.22
CA TYR A 150 6.34 -22.17 -15.47
C TYR A 150 5.83 -21.11 -16.46
N ASN A 151 6.72 -20.21 -16.89
CA ASN A 151 6.55 -19.31 -18.03
C ASN A 151 5.10 -18.81 -18.29
N VAL A 152 4.41 -18.38 -17.23
CA VAL A 152 3.02 -17.92 -17.34
C VAL A 152 3.00 -16.59 -18.05
N ALA A 153 2.27 -16.49 -19.15
CA ALA A 153 2.08 -15.24 -19.85
C ALA A 153 1.49 -14.17 -18.91
N THR A 154 1.92 -12.91 -19.04
CA THR A 154 1.45 -11.79 -18.24
C THR A 154 -0.09 -11.72 -18.17
N LYS A 155 -0.77 -12.07 -19.27
CA LYS A 155 -2.23 -12.14 -19.34
C LYS A 155 -2.83 -13.16 -18.34
N HIS A 156 -2.25 -14.33 -18.18
CA HIS A 156 -2.73 -15.33 -17.21
C HIS A 156 -2.50 -14.87 -15.78
N LEU A 157 -1.36 -14.22 -15.49
CA LEU A 157 -1.11 -13.64 -14.18
C LEU A 157 -2.10 -12.51 -13.87
N GLN A 158 -2.43 -11.67 -14.86
CA GLN A 158 -3.45 -10.63 -14.70
C GLN A 158 -4.83 -11.24 -14.42
N THR A 159 -5.23 -12.28 -15.13
CA THR A 159 -6.50 -12.99 -14.86
C THR A 159 -6.52 -13.59 -13.46
N LYS A 160 -5.41 -14.19 -13.01
CA LYS A 160 -5.29 -14.74 -11.66
C LYS A 160 -5.41 -13.65 -10.59
N ILE A 161 -4.75 -12.50 -10.80
CA ILE A 161 -4.88 -11.33 -9.92
C ILE A 161 -6.33 -10.87 -9.88
N TYR A 162 -6.98 -10.72 -11.03
CA TYR A 162 -8.36 -10.26 -11.12
C TYR A 162 -9.33 -11.17 -10.34
N ASN A 163 -9.26 -12.48 -10.55
CA ASN A 163 -10.07 -13.46 -9.80
C ASN A 163 -9.80 -13.42 -8.29
N TYR A 164 -8.55 -13.14 -7.90
CA TYR A 164 -8.20 -12.98 -6.50
C TYR A 164 -8.78 -11.69 -5.91
N LEU A 165 -8.77 -10.57 -6.65
CA LEU A 165 -9.36 -9.31 -6.21
C LEU A 165 -10.87 -9.44 -6.03
N GLU A 166 -11.57 -10.16 -6.90
CA GLU A 166 -12.98 -10.52 -6.73
C GLU A 166 -13.22 -11.27 -5.41
N TYR A 167 -12.38 -12.26 -5.12
CA TYR A 167 -12.46 -12.97 -3.83
C TYR A 167 -12.15 -12.03 -2.66
N TYR A 168 -11.07 -11.25 -2.74
CA TYR A 168 -10.65 -10.35 -1.66
C TYR A 168 -11.69 -9.29 -1.34
N ASN A 169 -12.25 -8.65 -2.36
CA ASN A 169 -13.18 -7.53 -2.20
C ASN A 169 -14.60 -7.97 -1.79
N PHE A 170 -15.07 -9.13 -2.28
CA PHE A 170 -16.47 -9.52 -2.14
C PHE A 170 -16.72 -10.75 -1.28
N LYS A 171 -15.70 -11.55 -0.96
CA LYS A 171 -15.89 -12.82 -0.23
C LYS A 171 -14.99 -12.95 1.00
N ARG A 172 -13.80 -12.36 0.97
CA ARG A 172 -12.83 -12.46 2.06
C ARG A 172 -13.22 -11.53 3.19
N VAL A 173 -13.54 -12.08 4.36
CA VAL A 173 -13.84 -11.29 5.56
C VAL A 173 -12.56 -10.79 6.24
N HIS A 174 -12.64 -9.61 6.84
CA HIS A 174 -11.49 -8.95 7.48
C HIS A 174 -11.78 -8.65 8.95
N LEU A 175 -10.89 -9.10 9.84
CA LEU A 175 -10.99 -8.81 11.27
C LEU A 175 -11.04 -7.30 11.55
N SER A 176 -10.23 -6.51 10.82
CA SER A 176 -10.19 -5.05 10.96
C SER A 176 -11.47 -4.34 10.47
N LEU A 177 -12.34 -5.04 9.75
CA LEU A 177 -13.66 -4.59 9.32
C LEU A 177 -14.79 -5.27 10.12
N GLN A 178 -14.48 -5.78 11.31
CA GLN A 178 -15.46 -6.50 12.15
C GLN A 178 -16.07 -7.71 11.41
N TYR A 179 -15.22 -8.51 10.76
CA TYR A 179 -15.59 -9.68 9.96
C TYR A 179 -16.48 -9.38 8.72
N ARG A 180 -16.48 -8.13 8.24
CA ARG A 180 -17.11 -7.76 6.96
C ARG A 180 -16.10 -7.88 5.81
N THR A 181 -16.63 -8.00 4.61
CA THR A 181 -15.86 -7.83 3.37
C THR A 181 -15.65 -6.34 3.07
N PRO A 182 -14.67 -5.97 2.23
CA PRO A 182 -14.54 -4.59 1.74
C PRO A 182 -15.80 -4.05 1.08
N ALA A 183 -16.48 -4.86 0.27
CA ALA A 183 -17.72 -4.47 -0.39
C ALA A 183 -18.88 -4.21 0.59
N GLU A 184 -19.04 -5.03 1.63
CA GLU A 184 -20.01 -4.80 2.70
C GLU A 184 -19.68 -3.54 3.50
N MET A 185 -18.40 -3.23 3.69
CA MET A 185 -17.99 -1.99 4.33
C MET A 185 -18.35 -0.77 3.48
N LEU A 186 -18.23 -0.87 2.16
CA LEU A 186 -18.63 0.19 1.22
C LEU A 186 -20.15 0.44 1.27
N GLN A 187 -20.97 -0.60 1.35
CA GLN A 187 -22.43 -0.49 1.39
C GLN A 187 -22.94 0.13 2.71
N SER A 188 -22.18 0.06 3.77
CA SER A 188 -22.54 0.59 5.10
C SER A 188 -22.02 2.00 5.38
N SER A 189 -21.49 2.70 4.37
CA SER A 189 -20.79 4.00 4.48
C SER A 189 -21.67 5.21 4.18
#